data_2aa786a99f5b7d444c129fcb7cc6eeb8
#
_entry.id   2aa786a99f5b7d444c129fcb7cc6eeb8
#
_cell.length_a   1.000
_cell.length_b   1.000
_cell.length_c   1.000
_cell.angle_alpha   90.00
_cell.angle_beta   90.00
_cell.angle_gamma   90.00
#
_symmetry.space_group_name_H-M   'P 1'
#
loop_
_entity.id
_entity.type
_entity.pdbx_description
1 polymer ?
#
loop_
_entity_poly.entity_id
_entity_poly.type
_entity_poly.pdbx_seq_one_letter_code
_entity_poly.pdbx_strand_id
1 'polypeptide(L)'
;MELLPNKPIIISIGGVELSSFKSLRLEQAINAHHYFEMLLDYEVGEVFQATTLGKSADWLGKTTSITIGERLFYGLVVQVSLHKSEGYTFLKVSGISTTYRLENDLHFASWNEKTLGEIVEEIADKSNVQAQVKPERNIKLEYECQYQESNFAFIQRLAKQHFEWFYYDGEKMIFGKPELASSITLDSKRDLNSLDICIQTGARSLSSFAHLSGSNNTLKSSSPDEPAGLNKLGQHAFQESIKMFGAPANHYATSRVTNKGELDTYLQKKQQSDASMSHFITAESDYVGLMLGSVVDIKSVIQLAGVSYKEELLGTYFITEIIHFAEGDGHYSCQFTAIPASVKSLPTPDVPLPNAQPQMATVISNEDPKKQGRVQVKMNWQINGMKSSWIRVLSPDAGGSDKVSSNRGFVFIPEVGDQVMVAFRYNDPNRPYIQGSLFNGTNAGGGGADNNVKSLTTRSGVAVTLDDSKGSATIVDPSGSVVVLNGDNTISIKSTDKITFESKEIEIKGNERVKIEGTTEVYIKGEKTQLEGTTEVEVKSTTKAGVIAPSTKIEGTAEVTINGATVNVDGTVMTNVKGGLLNLN
;
A
#
# COMPACT_ATOMS: atom_id res chain seq x y z
N MET A 1 52.52 -0.99 -35.29
CA MET A 1 51.74 -0.22 -34.32
C MET A 1 50.81 0.66 -35.14
N GLU A 2 49.69 0.10 -35.58
CA GLU A 2 48.66 0.89 -36.26
C GLU A 2 47.99 1.74 -35.20
N LEU A 3 48.18 3.04 -35.30
CA LEU A 3 47.38 4.04 -34.58
C LEU A 3 45.95 3.83 -35.09
N LEU A 4 45.08 3.27 -34.25
CA LEU A 4 43.64 3.29 -34.51
C LEU A 4 43.25 4.77 -34.77
N PRO A 5 42.58 5.08 -35.88
CA PRO A 5 42.17 6.45 -36.15
C PRO A 5 41.32 6.93 -34.98
N ASN A 6 41.75 8.04 -34.39
CA ASN A 6 40.96 8.74 -33.36
C ASN A 6 39.58 8.99 -33.97
N LYS A 7 38.58 8.17 -33.60
CA LYS A 7 37.20 8.41 -34.05
C LYS A 7 36.75 9.70 -33.44
N PRO A 8 36.30 10.69 -34.22
CA PRO A 8 35.99 12.01 -33.71
C PRO A 8 34.84 11.96 -32.72
N ILE A 9 34.86 12.89 -31.77
CA ILE A 9 33.70 13.20 -30.96
C ILE A 9 32.82 14.11 -31.78
N ILE A 10 31.58 13.73 -31.98
CA ILE A 10 30.58 14.47 -32.76
C ILE A 10 29.45 14.93 -31.83
N ILE A 11 29.15 16.19 -31.87
CA ILE A 11 28.11 16.80 -31.06
C ILE A 11 27.09 17.49 -31.98
N SER A 12 25.79 17.21 -31.77
CA SER A 12 24.75 17.97 -32.43
C SER A 12 23.69 18.46 -31.44
N ILE A 13 23.13 19.63 -31.67
CA ILE A 13 22.06 20.24 -30.88
C ILE A 13 20.88 20.55 -31.82
N GLY A 14 19.70 19.99 -31.51
CA GLY A 14 18.52 20.18 -32.35
C GLY A 14 18.66 19.64 -33.76
N GLY A 15 19.53 18.65 -33.97
CA GLY A 15 19.85 18.06 -35.29
C GLY A 15 20.90 18.83 -36.09
N VAL A 16 21.49 19.87 -35.54
CA VAL A 16 22.58 20.65 -36.18
C VAL A 16 23.89 20.26 -35.53
N GLU A 17 24.83 19.76 -36.33
CA GLU A 17 26.19 19.41 -35.89
C GLU A 17 26.98 20.66 -35.56
N LEU A 18 27.67 20.66 -34.40
CA LEU A 18 28.58 21.73 -34.01
C LEU A 18 29.89 21.60 -34.76
N SER A 19 30.37 22.71 -35.29
CA SER A 19 31.66 22.76 -36.05
C SER A 19 32.88 22.59 -35.15
N SER A 20 32.80 22.97 -33.89
CA SER A 20 33.87 22.86 -32.88
C SER A 20 33.31 22.95 -31.47
N PHE A 21 34.10 22.50 -30.52
CA PHE A 21 33.87 22.69 -29.08
C PHE A 21 35.24 22.92 -28.40
N LYS A 22 35.23 23.59 -27.24
CA LYS A 22 36.44 23.82 -26.44
C LYS A 22 36.69 22.66 -25.49
N SER A 23 35.65 22.25 -24.74
CA SER A 23 35.68 21.11 -23.84
C SER A 23 34.30 20.46 -23.72
N LEU A 24 34.29 19.17 -23.46
CA LEU A 24 33.11 18.37 -23.14
C LEU A 24 33.39 17.55 -21.88
N ARG A 25 32.45 17.56 -20.96
CA ARG A 25 32.37 16.63 -19.84
C ARG A 25 31.03 15.93 -19.90
N LEU A 26 31.02 14.60 -19.88
CA LEU A 26 29.81 13.76 -19.82
C LEU A 26 29.93 12.82 -18.63
N GLU A 27 29.00 12.91 -17.70
CA GLU A 27 28.92 12.08 -16.49
C GLU A 27 27.76 11.11 -16.60
N GLN A 28 28.02 9.82 -16.40
CA GLN A 28 27.05 8.76 -16.47
C GLN A 28 27.19 7.84 -15.24
N ALA A 29 26.08 7.52 -14.60
CA ALA A 29 26.04 6.59 -13.47
C ALA A 29 24.75 5.76 -13.51
N ILE A 30 24.83 4.52 -13.01
CA ILE A 30 23.62 3.73 -12.77
C ILE A 30 22.72 4.46 -11.77
N ASN A 31 21.42 4.19 -11.84
CA ASN A 31 20.42 4.73 -10.90
C ASN A 31 20.29 6.27 -10.90
N ALA A 32 20.86 6.98 -11.87
CA ALA A 32 20.89 8.43 -11.90
C ALA A 32 20.59 8.98 -13.31
N HIS A 33 20.26 10.25 -13.39
CA HIS A 33 20.35 10.98 -14.65
C HIS A 33 21.81 11.16 -15.03
N HIS A 34 22.08 11.26 -16.33
CA HIS A 34 23.40 11.61 -16.84
C HIS A 34 23.45 13.11 -17.13
N TYR A 35 24.62 13.69 -16.94
CA TYR A 35 24.84 15.11 -17.10
C TYR A 35 25.92 15.36 -18.13
N PHE A 36 25.72 16.34 -18.98
CA PHE A 36 26.78 16.84 -19.85
C PHE A 36 26.95 18.35 -19.70
N GLU A 37 28.18 18.77 -19.87
CA GLU A 37 28.57 20.15 -19.92
C GLU A 37 29.56 20.35 -21.04
N MET A 38 29.35 21.37 -21.87
CA MET A 38 30.28 21.72 -22.94
C MET A 38 30.56 23.21 -22.94
N LEU A 39 31.80 23.55 -23.23
CA LEU A 39 32.21 24.91 -23.53
C LEU A 39 32.42 25.02 -25.03
N LEU A 40 31.81 26.04 -25.63
CA LEU A 40 31.92 26.36 -27.04
C LEU A 40 32.52 27.74 -27.18
N ASP A 41 33.26 27.96 -28.26
CA ASP A 41 33.66 29.30 -28.61
C ASP A 41 32.40 30.18 -28.83
N TYR A 42 32.39 31.42 -28.34
CA TYR A 42 31.21 32.26 -28.37
C TYR A 42 30.63 32.41 -29.79
N GLU A 43 31.50 32.44 -30.80
CA GLU A 43 31.13 32.63 -32.21
C GLU A 43 30.35 31.43 -32.80
N VAL A 44 30.45 30.24 -32.19
CA VAL A 44 29.79 29.02 -32.67
C VAL A 44 28.26 29.10 -32.55
N GLY A 45 27.77 29.78 -31.55
CA GLY A 45 26.33 29.88 -31.25
C GLY A 45 25.73 31.27 -31.43
N GLU A 46 26.55 32.29 -31.63
CA GLU A 46 26.11 33.69 -31.59
C GLU A 46 26.42 34.46 -32.88
N VAL A 47 25.43 35.12 -33.41
CA VAL A 47 25.61 36.19 -34.37
C VAL A 47 25.42 37.48 -33.58
N PHE A 48 26.39 38.42 -33.63
CA PHE A 48 26.32 39.73 -32.96
C PHE A 48 24.98 40.42 -33.23
N GLN A 49 24.00 40.21 -32.39
CA GLN A 49 22.71 40.88 -32.40
C GLN A 49 22.12 41.05 -31.01
N ALA A 50 21.25 41.96 -30.88
CA ALA A 50 20.50 42.59 -29.79
C ALA A 50 20.18 41.82 -28.49
N THR A 51 20.49 40.54 -28.35
CA THR A 51 20.30 39.74 -27.14
C THR A 51 21.62 39.10 -26.68
N THR A 52 21.84 39.01 -25.37
CA THR A 52 23.09 38.54 -24.76
C THR A 52 23.42 37.07 -25.11
N LEU A 53 22.44 36.26 -25.43
CA LEU A 53 22.58 34.84 -25.78
C LEU A 53 22.18 34.52 -27.23
N GLY A 54 21.67 35.50 -27.99
CA GLY A 54 21.33 35.39 -29.41
C GLY A 54 20.56 34.13 -29.75
N LYS A 55 21.03 33.39 -30.77
CA LYS A 55 20.39 32.17 -31.25
C LYS A 55 20.59 30.95 -30.32
N SER A 56 21.60 30.98 -29.45
CA SER A 56 21.86 29.87 -28.55
C SER A 56 20.75 29.69 -27.49
N ALA A 57 19.95 30.72 -27.23
CA ALA A 57 18.76 30.63 -26.38
C ALA A 57 17.73 29.63 -26.95
N ASP A 58 17.67 29.46 -28.28
CA ASP A 58 16.76 28.52 -28.95
C ASP A 58 17.17 27.06 -28.73
N TRP A 59 18.34 26.81 -28.15
CA TRP A 59 18.79 25.46 -27.82
C TRP A 59 18.13 24.87 -26.56
N LEU A 60 17.60 25.71 -25.69
CA LEU A 60 16.89 25.23 -24.49
C LEU A 60 15.78 24.24 -24.85
N GLY A 61 15.79 23.08 -24.18
CA GLY A 61 14.86 21.99 -24.41
C GLY A 61 15.12 21.16 -25.68
N LYS A 62 16.11 21.53 -26.52
CA LYS A 62 16.46 20.74 -27.70
C LYS A 62 17.23 19.46 -27.31
N THR A 63 17.03 18.41 -28.10
CA THR A 63 17.80 17.17 -27.98
C THR A 63 19.23 17.43 -28.43
N THR A 64 20.18 16.98 -27.63
CA THR A 64 21.59 16.91 -27.96
C THR A 64 21.97 15.47 -28.19
N SER A 65 22.72 15.19 -29.26
CA SER A 65 23.43 13.92 -29.44
C SER A 65 24.93 14.11 -29.29
N ILE A 66 25.56 13.23 -28.54
CA ILE A 66 27.01 13.20 -28.32
C ILE A 66 27.47 11.81 -28.72
N THR A 67 28.32 11.72 -29.75
CA THR A 67 28.92 10.48 -30.20
C THR A 67 30.38 10.45 -29.74
N ILE A 68 30.77 9.40 -29.01
CA ILE A 68 32.14 9.16 -28.55
C ILE A 68 32.57 7.83 -29.13
N GLY A 69 33.43 7.86 -30.15
CA GLY A 69 33.76 6.68 -30.92
C GLY A 69 32.54 6.12 -31.69
N GLU A 70 32.07 4.93 -31.31
CA GLU A 70 30.86 4.31 -31.88
C GLU A 70 29.65 4.42 -30.95
N ARG A 71 29.82 5.03 -29.80
CA ARG A 71 28.77 5.12 -28.76
C ARG A 71 28.03 6.43 -28.84
N LEU A 72 26.73 6.35 -28.73
CA LEU A 72 25.81 7.47 -28.82
C LEU A 72 25.19 7.77 -27.45
N PHE A 73 25.05 9.07 -27.17
CA PHE A 73 24.35 9.57 -26.00
C PHE A 73 23.34 10.64 -26.43
N TYR A 74 22.11 10.53 -25.94
CA TYR A 74 21.07 11.54 -26.11
C TYR A 74 20.78 12.26 -24.79
N GLY A 75 20.77 13.59 -24.84
CA GLY A 75 20.39 14.45 -23.74
C GLY A 75 19.49 15.59 -24.17
N LEU A 76 19.11 16.42 -23.23
CA LEU A 76 18.32 17.62 -23.42
C LEU A 76 19.12 18.80 -22.89
N VAL A 77 19.20 19.89 -23.65
CA VAL A 77 19.79 21.14 -23.16
C VAL A 77 18.88 21.73 -22.10
N VAL A 78 19.39 21.92 -20.89
CA VAL A 78 18.63 22.51 -19.76
C VAL A 78 19.13 23.90 -19.39
N GLN A 79 20.36 24.24 -19.76
CA GLN A 79 20.94 25.55 -19.48
C GLN A 79 21.89 25.97 -20.58
N VAL A 80 21.81 27.26 -20.92
CA VAL A 80 22.76 27.97 -21.78
C VAL A 80 23.18 29.21 -21.06
N SER A 81 24.48 29.46 -20.94
CA SER A 81 25.03 30.64 -20.26
C SER A 81 26.31 31.11 -20.91
N LEU A 82 26.59 32.42 -20.76
CA LEU A 82 27.89 33.01 -21.10
C LEU A 82 28.85 32.83 -19.92
N HIS A 83 29.99 32.22 -20.19
CA HIS A 83 31.06 31.97 -19.22
C HIS A 83 32.27 32.84 -19.59
N LYS A 84 32.71 33.71 -18.71
CA LYS A 84 33.90 34.53 -18.91
C LYS A 84 35.02 34.07 -18.00
N SER A 85 36.13 33.66 -18.59
CA SER A 85 37.33 33.22 -17.87
C SER A 85 38.57 33.75 -18.56
N GLU A 86 39.54 34.30 -17.81
CA GLU A 86 40.84 34.76 -18.29
C GLU A 86 40.76 35.74 -19.47
N GLY A 87 39.70 36.55 -19.52
CA GLY A 87 39.48 37.52 -20.60
C GLY A 87 38.76 37.02 -21.83
N TYR A 88 38.55 35.69 -21.94
CA TYR A 88 37.78 35.05 -23.02
C TYR A 88 36.33 34.85 -22.62
N THR A 89 35.44 34.87 -23.60
CA THR A 89 34.02 34.61 -23.41
C THR A 89 33.70 33.30 -24.14
N PHE A 90 33.10 32.37 -23.43
CA PHE A 90 32.64 31.07 -23.94
C PHE A 90 31.14 30.95 -23.79
N LEU A 91 30.54 30.16 -24.64
CA LEU A 91 29.18 29.70 -24.48
C LEU A 91 29.22 28.38 -23.72
N LYS A 92 28.63 28.36 -22.53
CA LYS A 92 28.52 27.15 -21.71
C LYS A 92 27.13 26.56 -21.90
N VAL A 93 27.05 25.32 -22.36
CA VAL A 93 25.82 24.56 -22.56
C VAL A 93 25.83 23.32 -21.65
N SER A 94 24.80 23.22 -20.83
CA SER A 94 24.66 22.08 -19.93
C SER A 94 23.33 21.37 -20.18
N GLY A 95 23.33 20.07 -19.99
CA GLY A 95 22.13 19.27 -20.20
C GLY A 95 22.12 17.97 -19.41
N ILE A 96 20.99 17.29 -19.51
CA ILE A 96 20.68 16.07 -18.77
C ILE A 96 20.17 15.02 -19.77
N SER A 97 20.39 13.73 -19.50
CA SER A 97 19.84 12.63 -20.29
C SER A 97 18.34 12.78 -20.56
N THR A 98 17.83 12.15 -21.61
CA THR A 98 16.39 12.24 -21.96
C THR A 98 15.46 11.74 -20.86
N THR A 99 15.97 10.97 -19.89
CA THR A 99 15.25 10.55 -18.67
C THR A 99 14.82 11.74 -17.80
N TYR A 100 15.39 12.93 -17.98
CA TYR A 100 14.95 14.14 -17.28
C TYR A 100 13.48 14.51 -17.53
N ARG A 101 12.89 14.02 -18.61
CA ARG A 101 11.44 14.15 -18.87
C ARG A 101 10.57 13.44 -17.83
N LEU A 102 11.15 12.58 -17.00
CA LEU A 102 10.48 11.92 -15.88
C LEU A 102 10.43 12.80 -14.60
N GLU A 103 11.12 13.95 -14.58
CA GLU A 103 11.10 14.90 -13.46
C GLU A 103 9.92 15.87 -13.61
N ASN A 104 8.70 15.35 -13.50
CA ASN A 104 7.45 16.08 -13.66
C ASN A 104 6.88 16.65 -12.36
N ASP A 105 7.75 16.92 -11.35
CA ASP A 105 7.38 17.32 -10.01
C ASP A 105 6.68 16.20 -9.21
N LEU A 106 6.35 16.48 -7.95
CA LEU A 106 5.76 15.52 -7.02
C LEU A 106 4.34 15.11 -7.47
N HIS A 107 4.13 13.84 -7.67
CA HIS A 107 2.92 13.31 -8.26
C HIS A 107 2.27 12.22 -7.41
N PHE A 108 0.96 12.04 -7.59
CA PHE A 108 0.19 10.94 -7.04
C PHE A 108 -0.42 10.10 -8.15
N ALA A 109 -0.19 8.80 -8.12
CA ALA A 109 -0.84 7.85 -9.01
C ALA A 109 -1.00 6.48 -8.31
N SER A 110 -1.91 5.66 -8.81
CA SER A 110 -2.02 4.28 -8.32
C SER A 110 -2.45 3.32 -9.42
N TRP A 111 -1.98 2.10 -9.32
CA TRP A 111 -2.26 1.00 -10.22
C TRP A 111 -2.80 -0.20 -9.46
N ASN A 112 -3.79 -0.86 -10.03
CA ASN A 112 -4.35 -2.10 -9.50
C ASN A 112 -4.13 -3.22 -10.51
N GLU A 113 -3.71 -4.40 -10.04
CA GLU A 113 -3.56 -5.61 -10.87
C GLU A 113 -2.68 -5.41 -12.12
N LYS A 114 -1.68 -4.52 -12.02
CA LYS A 114 -0.67 -4.27 -13.06
C LYS A 114 0.64 -4.96 -12.70
N THR A 115 1.37 -5.39 -13.73
CA THR A 115 2.74 -5.88 -13.54
C THR A 115 3.70 -4.71 -13.37
N LEU A 116 4.87 -5.00 -12.79
CA LEU A 116 5.93 -4.01 -12.64
C LEU A 116 6.35 -3.41 -13.99
N GLY A 117 6.47 -4.26 -15.01
CA GLY A 117 6.79 -3.83 -16.37
C GLY A 117 5.74 -2.89 -16.96
N GLU A 118 4.44 -3.25 -16.88
CA GLU A 118 3.36 -2.41 -17.37
C GLU A 118 3.32 -1.02 -16.73
N ILE A 119 3.65 -0.92 -15.42
CA ILE A 119 3.70 0.38 -14.72
C ILE A 119 4.84 1.24 -15.28
N VAL A 120 6.05 0.68 -15.37
CA VAL A 120 7.22 1.41 -15.84
C VAL A 120 7.09 1.80 -17.31
N GLU A 121 6.58 0.93 -18.17
CA GLU A 121 6.31 1.21 -19.59
C GLU A 121 5.28 2.35 -19.74
N GLU A 122 4.16 2.28 -19.01
CA GLU A 122 3.12 3.32 -19.04
C GLU A 122 3.68 4.70 -18.67
N ILE A 123 4.56 4.77 -17.67
CA ILE A 123 5.19 6.03 -17.24
C ILE A 123 6.18 6.53 -18.28
N ALA A 124 7.02 5.65 -18.82
CA ALA A 124 8.01 5.99 -19.83
C ALA A 124 7.35 6.52 -21.10
N ASP A 125 6.30 5.86 -21.58
CA ASP A 125 5.53 6.26 -22.76
C ASP A 125 4.86 7.62 -22.58
N LYS A 126 4.19 7.84 -21.43
CA LYS A 126 3.56 9.14 -21.12
C LYS A 126 4.57 10.27 -21.03
N SER A 127 5.80 9.97 -20.63
CA SER A 127 6.90 10.94 -20.52
C SER A 127 7.71 11.07 -21.82
N ASN A 128 7.36 10.33 -22.86
CA ASN A 128 8.10 10.27 -24.12
C ASN A 128 9.60 9.95 -23.91
N VAL A 129 9.86 8.92 -23.08
CA VAL A 129 11.20 8.38 -22.80
C VAL A 129 11.31 6.98 -23.39
N GLN A 130 12.28 6.77 -24.26
CA GLN A 130 12.53 5.43 -24.78
C GLN A 130 13.02 4.52 -23.65
N ALA A 131 12.43 3.33 -23.52
CA ALA A 131 12.75 2.41 -22.46
C ALA A 131 12.81 0.95 -22.96
N GLN A 132 13.70 0.18 -22.35
CA GLN A 132 13.71 -1.27 -22.42
C GLN A 132 13.32 -1.80 -21.05
N VAL A 133 12.11 -2.32 -20.93
CA VAL A 133 11.54 -2.77 -19.67
C VAL A 133 11.42 -4.30 -19.70
N LYS A 134 12.28 -4.97 -18.95
CA LYS A 134 12.30 -6.44 -18.84
C LYS A 134 12.64 -6.84 -17.40
N PRO A 135 11.75 -6.56 -16.42
CA PRO A 135 12.00 -6.93 -15.02
C PRO A 135 12.06 -8.45 -14.88
N GLU A 136 12.97 -8.93 -14.05
CA GLU A 136 13.12 -10.36 -13.78
C GLU A 136 11.86 -10.94 -13.12
N ARG A 137 11.23 -10.13 -12.24
CA ARG A 137 9.99 -10.50 -11.56
C ARG A 137 8.81 -9.67 -12.08
N ASN A 138 8.21 -10.13 -13.17
CA ASN A 138 7.08 -9.44 -13.81
C ASN A 138 5.72 -10.02 -13.38
N ILE A 139 5.44 -10.05 -12.06
CA ILE A 139 4.18 -10.50 -11.49
C ILE A 139 3.19 -9.34 -11.36
N LYS A 140 1.89 -9.67 -11.33
CA LYS A 140 0.85 -8.68 -11.03
C LYS A 140 0.92 -8.22 -9.58
N LEU A 141 0.98 -6.91 -9.40
CA LEU A 141 0.90 -6.24 -8.11
C LEU A 141 -0.58 -5.92 -7.84
N GLU A 142 -1.09 -6.36 -6.69
CA GLU A 142 -2.48 -6.08 -6.30
C GLU A 142 -2.75 -4.57 -6.22
N TYR A 143 -1.75 -3.82 -5.76
CA TYR A 143 -1.80 -2.36 -5.65
C TYR A 143 -0.39 -1.79 -5.60
N GLU A 144 -0.11 -0.77 -6.40
CA GLU A 144 1.12 0.02 -6.33
C GLU A 144 0.75 1.50 -6.39
N CYS A 145 1.40 2.29 -5.57
CA CYS A 145 1.11 3.71 -5.38
C CYS A 145 2.37 4.56 -5.53
N GLN A 146 2.35 5.53 -6.41
CA GLN A 146 3.26 6.67 -6.44
C GLN A 146 2.72 7.72 -5.48
N TYR A 147 3.53 8.15 -4.52
CA TYR A 147 3.10 9.02 -3.44
C TYR A 147 4.07 10.18 -3.23
N GLN A 148 3.74 11.35 -3.75
CA GLN A 148 4.60 12.55 -3.71
C GLN A 148 6.02 12.27 -4.22
N GLU A 149 6.12 11.61 -5.36
CA GLU A 149 7.36 11.28 -6.03
C GLU A 149 7.31 11.80 -7.48
N SER A 150 8.45 12.25 -8.04
CA SER A 150 8.55 12.38 -9.48
C SER A 150 8.46 11.00 -10.15
N ASN A 151 8.19 10.97 -11.44
CA ASN A 151 8.17 9.69 -12.16
C ASN A 151 9.54 8.99 -12.10
N PHE A 152 10.63 9.76 -12.15
CA PHE A 152 11.99 9.21 -12.03
C PHE A 152 12.23 8.61 -10.65
N ALA A 153 11.94 9.35 -9.58
CA ALA A 153 12.09 8.88 -8.20
C ALA A 153 11.22 7.65 -7.93
N PHE A 154 10.02 7.61 -8.50
CA PHE A 154 9.13 6.44 -8.38
C PHE A 154 9.72 5.21 -9.08
N ILE A 155 10.24 5.32 -10.32
CA ILE A 155 10.91 4.21 -11.02
C ILE A 155 12.16 3.76 -10.26
N GLN A 156 12.97 4.69 -9.73
CA GLN A 156 14.10 4.36 -8.85
C GLN A 156 13.64 3.56 -7.62
N ARG A 157 12.54 3.97 -6.98
CA ARG A 157 11.99 3.24 -5.83
C ARG A 157 11.50 1.84 -6.21
N LEU A 158 10.86 1.69 -7.37
CA LEU A 158 10.48 0.36 -7.86
C LEU A 158 11.72 -0.52 -8.11
N ALA A 159 12.77 0.04 -8.73
CA ALA A 159 14.04 -0.66 -8.91
C ALA A 159 14.66 -1.07 -7.56
N LYS A 160 14.65 -0.17 -6.56
CA LYS A 160 15.13 -0.44 -5.19
C LYS A 160 14.34 -1.55 -4.48
N GLN A 161 13.01 -1.50 -4.54
CA GLN A 161 12.14 -2.44 -3.84
C GLN A 161 12.12 -3.84 -4.45
N HIS A 162 12.35 -3.93 -5.78
CA HIS A 162 12.34 -5.18 -6.52
C HIS A 162 13.73 -5.67 -6.93
N PHE A 163 14.79 -4.87 -6.62
CA PHE A 163 16.20 -5.17 -6.97
C PHE A 163 16.40 -5.34 -8.46
N GLU A 164 15.70 -4.56 -9.27
CA GLU A 164 15.85 -4.54 -10.72
C GLU A 164 17.00 -3.60 -11.11
N TRP A 165 17.68 -3.93 -12.21
CA TRP A 165 18.68 -3.07 -12.79
C TRP A 165 18.03 -1.81 -13.33
N PHE A 166 18.62 -0.66 -13.06
CA PHE A 166 18.09 0.62 -13.49
C PHE A 166 19.23 1.56 -13.91
N TYR A 167 19.24 1.96 -15.16
CA TYR A 167 20.19 2.94 -15.69
C TYR A 167 19.75 3.44 -17.07
N TYR A 168 20.42 4.48 -17.57
CA TYR A 168 20.29 4.97 -18.94
C TYR A 168 21.54 4.56 -19.74
N ASP A 169 21.38 3.86 -20.88
CA ASP A 169 22.53 3.35 -21.66
C ASP A 169 23.11 4.38 -22.63
N GLY A 170 22.57 5.59 -22.66
CA GLY A 170 22.90 6.65 -23.60
C GLY A 170 21.78 6.90 -24.61
N GLU A 171 20.98 5.90 -24.93
CA GLU A 171 19.88 5.98 -25.89
C GLU A 171 18.53 5.76 -25.23
N LYS A 172 18.44 4.79 -24.33
CA LYS A 172 17.19 4.37 -23.68
C LYS A 172 17.37 4.08 -22.19
N MET A 173 16.31 4.18 -21.45
CA MET A 173 16.20 3.76 -20.06
C MET A 173 16.11 2.23 -19.99
N ILE A 174 16.98 1.61 -19.22
CA ILE A 174 16.98 0.17 -18.96
C ILE A 174 16.35 -0.09 -17.60
N PHE A 175 15.31 -0.92 -17.56
CA PHE A 175 14.70 -1.41 -16.34
C PHE A 175 14.61 -2.94 -16.39
N GLY A 176 15.34 -3.61 -15.49
CA GLY A 176 15.58 -5.04 -15.52
C GLY A 176 16.94 -5.38 -16.16
N LYS A 177 17.47 -6.56 -15.89
CA LYS A 177 18.79 -6.97 -16.34
C LYS A 177 18.79 -7.26 -17.86
N PRO A 178 19.54 -6.49 -18.68
CA PRO A 178 19.67 -6.79 -20.10
C PRO A 178 20.64 -7.94 -20.36
N GLU A 179 20.65 -8.43 -21.58
CA GLU A 179 21.79 -9.21 -22.08
C GLU A 179 23.02 -8.30 -22.16
N LEU A 180 24.10 -8.71 -21.49
CA LEU A 180 25.33 -7.94 -21.48
C LEU A 180 26.00 -8.03 -22.84
N ALA A 181 26.55 -6.91 -23.32
CA ALA A 181 27.34 -6.87 -24.54
C ALA A 181 28.63 -7.68 -24.39
N SER A 182 29.26 -8.00 -25.51
CA SER A 182 30.60 -8.59 -25.52
C SER A 182 31.60 -7.67 -24.82
N SER A 183 32.55 -8.28 -24.10
CA SER A 183 33.57 -7.53 -23.37
C SER A 183 34.57 -6.82 -24.27
N ILE A 184 34.96 -5.62 -23.87
CA ILE A 184 36.08 -4.88 -24.43
C ILE A 184 37.32 -5.23 -23.61
N THR A 185 38.40 -5.70 -24.27
CA THR A 185 39.65 -6.02 -23.58
C THR A 185 40.51 -4.76 -23.40
N LEU A 186 40.86 -4.46 -22.14
CA LEU A 186 41.78 -3.37 -21.78
C LEU A 186 43.04 -3.95 -21.14
N ASP A 187 44.19 -3.56 -21.68
CA ASP A 187 45.49 -3.89 -21.10
C ASP A 187 45.87 -2.83 -20.06
N SER A 188 46.13 -3.26 -18.83
CA SER A 188 46.41 -2.36 -17.69
C SER A 188 47.66 -1.49 -17.86
N LYS A 189 48.54 -1.82 -18.80
CA LYS A 189 49.77 -1.05 -19.08
C LYS A 189 49.65 -0.15 -20.29
N ARG A 190 48.76 -0.48 -21.22
CA ARG A 190 48.63 0.25 -22.48
C ARG A 190 47.39 1.13 -22.52
N ASP A 191 46.28 0.62 -22.02
CA ASP A 191 44.96 1.22 -22.20
C ASP A 191 44.46 1.90 -20.92
N LEU A 192 45.15 1.70 -19.79
CA LEU A 192 44.81 2.31 -18.50
C LEU A 192 45.95 3.20 -17.99
N ASN A 193 45.60 4.47 -17.65
CA ASN A 193 46.53 5.41 -17.03
C ASN A 193 46.65 5.15 -15.53
N SER A 194 45.53 4.72 -14.89
CA SER A 194 45.50 4.26 -13.51
C SER A 194 44.53 3.09 -13.35
N LEU A 195 44.76 2.27 -12.34
CA LEU A 195 43.89 1.15 -11.96
C LEU A 195 44.02 0.88 -10.47
N ASP A 196 42.93 1.02 -9.75
CA ASP A 196 42.77 0.59 -8.37
C ASP A 196 41.82 -0.61 -8.30
N ILE A 197 42.24 -1.67 -7.62
CA ILE A 197 41.42 -2.86 -7.38
C ILE A 197 41.05 -2.88 -5.92
N CYS A 198 39.77 -2.65 -5.64
CA CYS A 198 39.27 -2.42 -4.28
C CYS A 198 38.43 -3.58 -3.77
N ILE A 199 38.60 -3.94 -2.50
CA ILE A 199 37.70 -4.81 -1.74
C ILE A 199 37.26 -4.07 -0.48
N GLN A 200 35.99 -4.23 -0.07
CA GLN A 200 35.47 -3.55 1.11
C GLN A 200 34.47 -4.39 1.89
N THR A 201 34.49 -4.21 3.21
CA THR A 201 33.52 -4.82 4.12
C THR A 201 32.25 -3.95 4.24
N GLY A 202 31.16 -4.58 4.66
CA GLY A 202 29.89 -3.92 4.96
C GLY A 202 28.92 -4.89 5.64
N ALA A 203 27.84 -4.40 6.24
CA ALA A 203 26.80 -5.25 6.82
C ALA A 203 26.10 -6.05 5.72
N ARG A 204 26.22 -7.38 5.74
CA ARG A 204 25.77 -8.28 4.66
C ARG A 204 24.86 -9.41 5.14
N SER A 205 24.75 -9.63 6.45
CA SER A 205 23.86 -10.63 7.03
C SER A 205 22.53 -9.98 7.38
N LEU A 206 21.45 -10.54 6.85
CA LEU A 206 20.12 -9.94 6.92
C LEU A 206 19.08 -10.97 7.37
N SER A 207 18.12 -10.52 8.16
CA SER A 207 16.88 -11.23 8.41
C SER A 207 15.69 -10.33 8.08
N SER A 208 14.57 -10.92 7.71
CA SER A 208 13.38 -10.14 7.41
C SER A 208 12.11 -10.85 7.83
N PHE A 209 11.08 -10.05 8.08
CA PHE A 209 9.75 -10.53 8.36
C PHE A 209 8.70 -9.84 7.49
N ALA A 210 7.61 -10.55 7.23
CA ALA A 210 6.43 -10.02 6.54
C ALA A 210 5.16 -10.59 7.18
N HIS A 211 4.19 -9.74 7.47
CA HIS A 211 2.92 -10.17 8.02
C HIS A 211 1.85 -10.31 6.92
N LEU A 212 1.31 -11.51 6.78
CA LEU A 212 0.22 -11.85 5.87
C LEU A 212 -1.13 -11.65 6.58
N SER A 213 -1.76 -10.50 6.40
CA SER A 213 -2.99 -10.16 7.10
C SER A 213 -4.17 -11.09 6.75
N GLY A 214 -4.22 -11.64 5.54
CA GLY A 214 -5.29 -12.55 5.10
C GLY A 214 -5.31 -13.90 5.80
N SER A 215 -4.17 -14.36 6.31
CA SER A 215 -4.00 -15.62 7.04
C SER A 215 -3.53 -15.43 8.49
N ASN A 216 -3.36 -14.17 8.93
CA ASN A 216 -2.82 -13.81 10.25
C ASN A 216 -1.49 -14.54 10.55
N ASN A 217 -0.63 -14.67 9.55
CA ASN A 217 0.65 -15.35 9.65
C ASN A 217 1.82 -14.37 9.48
N THR A 218 2.87 -14.53 10.27
CA THR A 218 4.11 -13.76 10.14
C THR A 218 5.21 -14.65 9.58
N LEU A 219 5.58 -14.38 8.34
CA LEU A 219 6.72 -15.02 7.70
C LEU A 219 8.01 -14.44 8.25
N LYS A 220 9.03 -15.28 8.42
CA LYS A 220 10.39 -14.90 8.79
C LYS A 220 11.39 -15.63 7.91
N SER A 221 12.48 -14.98 7.55
CA SER A 221 13.56 -15.58 6.78
C SER A 221 14.89 -14.87 7.05
N SER A 222 15.97 -15.54 6.70
CA SER A 222 17.34 -15.01 6.75
C SER A 222 17.98 -15.11 5.37
N SER A 223 18.94 -14.21 5.09
CA SER A 223 19.72 -14.25 3.86
C SER A 223 20.55 -15.53 3.79
N PRO A 224 20.88 -16.01 2.57
CA PRO A 224 21.82 -17.11 2.39
C PRO A 224 23.19 -16.81 3.01
N ASP A 225 23.94 -17.87 3.32
CA ASP A 225 25.30 -17.75 3.86
C ASP A 225 26.29 -17.14 2.84
N GLU A 226 26.02 -17.34 1.54
CA GLU A 226 26.83 -16.78 0.44
C GLU A 226 25.92 -16.23 -0.66
N PRO A 227 26.12 -14.97 -1.11
CA PRO A 227 25.40 -14.41 -2.24
C PRO A 227 25.97 -14.93 -3.57
N ALA A 228 25.10 -15.27 -4.50
CA ALA A 228 25.51 -15.66 -5.84
C ALA A 228 26.04 -14.46 -6.64
N GLY A 229 27.04 -14.74 -7.51
CA GLY A 229 27.55 -13.75 -8.48
C GLY A 229 28.79 -12.99 -8.04
N LEU A 230 29.31 -13.20 -6.85
CA LEU A 230 30.58 -12.63 -6.42
C LEU A 230 31.77 -13.42 -7.01
N ASN A 231 32.82 -12.70 -7.41
CA ASN A 231 34.12 -13.30 -7.73
C ASN A 231 34.89 -13.62 -6.43
N LYS A 232 36.07 -14.21 -6.53
CA LYS A 232 36.90 -14.63 -5.37
C LYS A 232 37.22 -13.49 -4.40
N LEU A 233 37.52 -12.29 -4.90
CA LEU A 233 37.80 -11.11 -4.08
C LEU A 233 36.55 -10.63 -3.36
N GLY A 234 35.41 -10.56 -4.05
CA GLY A 234 34.13 -10.21 -3.46
C GLY A 234 33.65 -11.22 -2.42
N GLN A 235 33.87 -12.53 -2.65
CA GLN A 235 33.56 -13.58 -1.67
C GLN A 235 34.42 -13.43 -0.40
N HIS A 236 35.72 -13.18 -0.55
CA HIS A 236 36.59 -12.94 0.60
C HIS A 236 36.13 -11.73 1.42
N ALA A 237 35.87 -10.59 0.77
CA ALA A 237 35.35 -9.40 1.43
C ALA A 237 33.99 -9.63 2.11
N PHE A 238 33.13 -10.45 1.49
CA PHE A 238 31.85 -10.84 2.09
C PHE A 238 32.05 -11.67 3.37
N GLN A 239 32.93 -12.68 3.36
CA GLN A 239 33.22 -13.52 4.53
C GLN A 239 33.81 -12.70 5.69
N GLU A 240 34.73 -11.78 5.41
CA GLU A 240 35.28 -10.87 6.42
C GLU A 240 34.19 -9.91 6.96
N SER A 241 33.23 -9.50 6.11
CA SER A 241 32.06 -8.70 6.54
C SER A 241 31.19 -9.45 7.56
N ILE A 242 30.90 -10.74 7.32
CA ILE A 242 30.13 -11.57 8.24
C ILE A 242 30.83 -11.72 9.59
N LYS A 243 32.16 -11.90 9.59
CA LYS A 243 32.94 -11.97 10.83
C LYS A 243 32.91 -10.63 11.60
N MET A 244 33.00 -9.51 10.87
CA MET A 244 33.06 -8.18 11.45
C MET A 244 31.73 -7.77 12.09
N PHE A 245 30.59 -8.04 11.40
CA PHE A 245 29.28 -7.55 11.83
C PHE A 245 28.47 -8.55 12.68
N GLY A 246 28.85 -9.82 12.72
CA GLY A 246 28.41 -10.87 13.66
C GLY A 246 26.92 -11.22 13.69
N ALA A 247 26.02 -10.27 13.85
CA ALA A 247 24.59 -10.47 13.97
C ALA A 247 23.83 -9.94 12.74
N PRO A 248 22.82 -10.67 12.22
CA PRO A 248 22.02 -10.20 11.11
C PRO A 248 21.12 -9.03 11.50
N ALA A 249 21.05 -8.01 10.64
CA ALA A 249 20.09 -6.93 10.78
C ALA A 249 18.67 -7.43 10.45
N ASN A 250 17.67 -7.07 11.26
CA ASN A 250 16.29 -7.52 11.11
C ASN A 250 15.40 -6.39 10.60
N HIS A 251 14.79 -6.58 9.43
CA HIS A 251 13.94 -5.59 8.75
C HIS A 251 12.57 -6.16 8.39
N TYR A 252 11.56 -5.30 8.21
CA TYR A 252 10.38 -5.71 7.46
C TYR A 252 10.66 -5.69 5.95
N ALA A 253 10.04 -6.59 5.19
CA ALA A 253 10.15 -6.58 3.73
C ALA A 253 9.48 -5.32 3.17
N THR A 254 10.25 -4.49 2.44
CA THR A 254 9.75 -3.24 1.85
C THR A 254 8.89 -3.47 0.60
N SER A 255 9.08 -4.59 -0.09
CA SER A 255 8.15 -5.06 -1.11
C SER A 255 7.06 -5.94 -0.50
N ARG A 256 5.92 -6.03 -1.19
CA ARG A 256 4.84 -6.92 -0.78
C ARG A 256 5.21 -8.37 -1.14
N VAL A 257 5.15 -9.24 -0.15
CA VAL A 257 5.37 -10.69 -0.30
C VAL A 257 4.11 -11.44 0.11
N THR A 258 3.81 -12.54 -0.56
CA THR A 258 2.60 -13.34 -0.35
C THR A 258 2.88 -14.72 0.24
N ASN A 259 4.14 -15.18 0.21
CA ASN A 259 4.56 -16.47 0.72
C ASN A 259 6.04 -16.45 1.14
N LYS A 260 6.48 -17.54 1.78
CA LYS A 260 7.87 -17.64 2.28
C LYS A 260 8.90 -17.61 1.15
N GLY A 261 8.65 -18.26 0.02
CA GLY A 261 9.57 -18.29 -1.12
C GLY A 261 9.82 -16.88 -1.70
N GLU A 262 8.81 -16.02 -1.70
CA GLU A 262 8.97 -14.62 -2.09
C GLU A 262 9.80 -13.82 -1.09
N LEU A 263 9.65 -14.09 0.22
CA LEU A 263 10.48 -13.46 1.24
C LEU A 263 11.94 -13.92 1.14
N ASP A 264 12.16 -15.21 0.87
CA ASP A 264 13.51 -15.78 0.65
C ASP A 264 14.17 -15.13 -0.57
N THR A 265 13.44 -15.00 -1.69
CA THR A 265 13.92 -14.32 -2.91
C THR A 265 14.22 -12.85 -2.66
N TYR A 266 13.36 -12.15 -1.92
CA TYR A 266 13.59 -10.75 -1.53
C TYR A 266 14.90 -10.59 -0.77
N LEU A 267 15.15 -11.43 0.24
CA LEU A 267 16.39 -11.39 1.03
C LEU A 267 17.62 -11.76 0.23
N GLN A 268 17.52 -12.76 -0.63
CA GLN A 268 18.60 -13.16 -1.53
C GLN A 268 18.99 -12.00 -2.45
N LYS A 269 18.03 -11.37 -3.12
CA LYS A 269 18.29 -10.23 -4.01
C LYS A 269 18.84 -9.02 -3.25
N LYS A 270 18.28 -8.73 -2.06
CA LYS A 270 18.81 -7.67 -1.22
C LYS A 270 20.27 -7.90 -0.85
N GLN A 271 20.61 -9.10 -0.41
CA GLN A 271 21.98 -9.44 -0.09
C GLN A 271 22.92 -9.37 -1.31
N GLN A 272 22.46 -9.85 -2.49
CA GLN A 272 23.22 -9.75 -3.73
C GLN A 272 23.49 -8.29 -4.12
N SER A 273 22.50 -7.42 -3.98
CA SER A 273 22.65 -5.99 -4.23
C SER A 273 23.61 -5.32 -3.24
N ASP A 274 23.41 -5.58 -1.93
CA ASP A 274 24.27 -5.03 -0.88
C ASP A 274 25.74 -5.53 -1.01
N ALA A 275 25.93 -6.75 -1.51
CA ALA A 275 27.24 -7.36 -1.67
C ALA A 275 27.92 -7.03 -3.03
N SER A 276 27.20 -6.49 -4.01
CA SER A 276 27.74 -6.21 -5.35
C SER A 276 28.93 -5.25 -5.35
N MET A 277 29.00 -4.35 -4.37
CA MET A 277 30.11 -3.43 -4.14
C MET A 277 31.21 -3.98 -3.20
N SER A 278 31.15 -5.25 -2.82
CA SER A 278 32.22 -5.84 -1.98
C SER A 278 33.57 -5.89 -2.70
N HIS A 279 33.55 -5.89 -4.02
CA HIS A 279 34.71 -5.75 -4.89
C HIS A 279 34.35 -4.84 -6.06
N PHE A 280 35.20 -3.88 -6.37
CA PHE A 280 35.06 -2.98 -7.50
C PHE A 280 36.45 -2.51 -7.97
N ILE A 281 36.50 -1.93 -9.16
CA ILE A 281 37.68 -1.26 -9.67
C ILE A 281 37.35 0.21 -9.97
N THR A 282 38.36 1.06 -9.85
CA THR A 282 38.37 2.41 -10.42
C THR A 282 39.54 2.52 -11.38
N ALA A 283 39.33 3.12 -12.53
CA ALA A 283 40.39 3.24 -13.55
C ALA A 283 40.23 4.52 -14.35
N GLU A 284 41.37 4.98 -14.92
CA GLU A 284 41.42 6.05 -15.89
C GLU A 284 41.97 5.50 -17.20
N SER A 285 41.38 5.92 -18.32
CA SER A 285 41.70 5.38 -19.66
C SER A 285 41.55 6.45 -20.74
N ASP A 286 42.38 6.38 -21.76
CA ASP A 286 42.24 7.15 -23.00
C ASP A 286 41.50 6.35 -24.09
N TYR A 287 40.99 5.16 -23.76
CA TYR A 287 40.30 4.31 -24.72
C TYR A 287 38.93 4.90 -25.07
N VAL A 288 38.75 5.27 -26.32
CA VAL A 288 37.51 5.84 -26.86
C VAL A 288 36.49 4.72 -27.12
N GLY A 289 35.28 4.86 -26.62
CA GLY A 289 34.19 3.89 -26.87
C GLY A 289 33.74 3.11 -25.65
N LEU A 290 34.25 3.43 -24.45
CA LEU A 290 33.64 3.02 -23.20
C LEU A 290 32.39 3.88 -22.92
N MET A 291 31.40 3.28 -22.33
CA MET A 291 30.18 3.96 -21.86
C MET A 291 29.66 3.25 -20.61
N LEU A 292 28.75 3.87 -19.91
CA LEU A 292 28.01 3.20 -18.85
C LEU A 292 27.37 1.91 -19.38
N GLY A 293 27.47 0.82 -18.64
CA GLY A 293 26.96 -0.48 -19.05
C GLY A 293 27.90 -1.30 -19.95
N SER A 294 29.05 -0.75 -20.36
CA SER A 294 30.08 -1.53 -21.05
C SER A 294 30.63 -2.62 -20.15
N VAL A 295 30.93 -3.78 -20.74
CA VAL A 295 31.66 -4.87 -20.09
C VAL A 295 33.12 -4.82 -20.51
N VAL A 296 34.03 -4.84 -19.54
CA VAL A 296 35.45 -4.74 -19.78
C VAL A 296 36.22 -5.94 -19.18
N ASP A 297 37.10 -6.52 -19.94
CA ASP A 297 38.07 -7.51 -19.49
C ASP A 297 39.41 -6.83 -19.21
N ILE A 298 39.78 -6.73 -17.94
CA ILE A 298 41.03 -6.11 -17.52
C ILE A 298 42.15 -7.17 -17.54
N LYS A 299 43.12 -6.99 -18.39
CA LYS A 299 44.31 -7.83 -18.47
C LYS A 299 45.55 -7.12 -17.91
N SER A 300 46.43 -7.85 -17.29
CA SER A 300 47.73 -7.36 -16.85
C SER A 300 48.83 -8.31 -17.31
N VAL A 301 49.94 -7.74 -17.64
CA VAL A 301 51.16 -8.51 -17.93
C VAL A 301 51.95 -8.64 -16.65
N ILE A 302 52.00 -9.86 -16.10
CA ILE A 302 52.78 -10.18 -14.90
C ILE A 302 54.14 -10.70 -15.29
N GLN A 303 55.21 -10.13 -14.71
CA GLN A 303 56.56 -10.65 -14.85
C GLN A 303 56.75 -11.81 -13.84
N LEU A 304 56.92 -13.02 -14.39
CA LEU A 304 57.30 -14.18 -13.60
C LEU A 304 58.80 -14.16 -13.37
N ALA A 305 59.25 -14.64 -12.20
CA ALA A 305 60.69 -14.64 -11.83
C ALA A 305 61.56 -15.17 -12.95
N GLY A 306 62.42 -14.28 -13.50
CA GLY A 306 63.51 -14.63 -14.36
C GLY A 306 63.46 -14.13 -15.78
N VAL A 307 62.40 -13.99 -16.56
CA VAL A 307 62.41 -13.41 -17.94
C VAL A 307 61.10 -13.65 -18.72
N SER A 308 60.11 -14.36 -18.18
CA SER A 308 58.85 -14.59 -18.90
C SER A 308 57.75 -13.63 -18.42
N TYR A 309 57.05 -13.04 -19.40
CA TYR A 309 55.84 -12.26 -19.15
C TYR A 309 54.65 -13.17 -19.41
N LYS A 310 53.67 -13.17 -18.49
CA LYS A 310 52.42 -13.87 -18.65
C LYS A 310 51.29 -12.86 -18.61
N GLU A 311 50.45 -12.87 -19.64
CA GLU A 311 49.17 -12.16 -19.56
C GLU A 311 48.23 -12.88 -18.57
N GLU A 312 47.63 -12.14 -17.67
CA GLU A 312 46.65 -12.64 -16.74
C GLU A 312 45.39 -11.78 -16.81
N LEU A 313 44.22 -12.43 -16.88
CA LEU A 313 42.95 -11.77 -16.77
C LEU A 313 42.69 -11.46 -15.29
N LEU A 314 42.69 -10.17 -14.94
CA LEU A 314 42.39 -9.70 -13.58
C LEU A 314 40.90 -9.79 -13.25
N GLY A 315 40.05 -9.73 -14.25
CA GLY A 315 38.61 -9.90 -14.11
C GLY A 315 37.79 -9.28 -15.24
N THR A 316 36.54 -9.66 -15.31
CA THR A 316 35.52 -9.08 -16.19
C THR A 316 34.59 -8.19 -15.38
N TYR A 317 34.45 -6.94 -15.79
CA TYR A 317 33.73 -5.92 -15.02
C TYR A 317 32.67 -5.23 -15.87
N PHE A 318 31.59 -4.80 -15.20
CA PHE A 318 30.50 -3.98 -15.73
C PHE A 318 30.68 -2.55 -15.23
N ILE A 319 30.76 -1.57 -16.13
CA ILE A 319 30.93 -0.15 -15.79
C ILE A 319 29.63 0.39 -15.19
N THR A 320 29.72 0.85 -13.93
CA THR A 320 28.60 1.40 -13.17
C THR A 320 28.61 2.92 -13.09
N GLU A 321 29.75 3.54 -13.35
CA GLU A 321 29.94 4.99 -13.39
C GLU A 321 31.07 5.31 -14.38
N ILE A 322 30.91 6.36 -15.18
CA ILE A 322 31.96 6.84 -16.08
C ILE A 322 31.81 8.34 -16.29
N ILE A 323 32.95 9.03 -16.28
CA ILE A 323 33.07 10.44 -16.60
C ILE A 323 34.00 10.57 -17.79
N HIS A 324 33.53 11.18 -18.86
CA HIS A 324 34.28 11.46 -20.06
C HIS A 324 34.74 12.90 -20.05
N PHE A 325 35.97 13.11 -20.41
CA PHE A 325 36.59 14.41 -20.66
C PHE A 325 37.11 14.46 -22.08
N ALA A 326 36.75 15.49 -22.81
CA ALA A 326 37.27 15.69 -24.16
C ALA A 326 37.58 17.16 -24.40
N GLU A 327 38.63 17.44 -25.14
CA GLU A 327 39.04 18.77 -25.57
C GLU A 327 38.94 18.91 -27.08
N GLY A 328 38.73 20.12 -27.55
CA GLY A 328 38.60 20.41 -28.98
C GLY A 328 39.86 20.19 -29.80
N ASP A 329 41.01 20.01 -29.18
CA ASP A 329 42.28 19.66 -29.78
C ASP A 329 42.46 18.14 -29.99
N GLY A 330 41.48 17.32 -29.59
CA GLY A 330 41.44 15.89 -29.75
C GLY A 330 41.92 15.08 -28.54
N HIS A 331 42.27 15.71 -27.44
CA HIS A 331 42.53 15.01 -26.19
C HIS A 331 41.25 14.41 -25.64
N TYR A 332 41.32 13.15 -25.21
CA TYR A 332 40.21 12.42 -24.59
C TYR A 332 40.75 11.56 -23.44
N SER A 333 40.02 11.58 -22.34
CA SER A 333 40.18 10.63 -21.24
C SER A 333 38.83 10.30 -20.59
N CYS A 334 38.77 9.17 -19.93
CA CYS A 334 37.62 8.83 -19.08
C CYS A 334 38.07 8.21 -17.78
N GLN A 335 37.29 8.46 -16.73
CA GLN A 335 37.44 7.83 -15.44
C GLN A 335 36.20 6.98 -15.19
N PHE A 336 36.37 5.73 -14.76
CA PHE A 336 35.23 4.85 -14.53
C PHE A 336 35.36 4.01 -13.27
N THR A 337 34.20 3.67 -12.70
CA THR A 337 34.05 2.65 -11.65
C THR A 337 33.31 1.46 -12.24
N ALA A 338 33.79 0.25 -11.93
CA ALA A 338 33.15 -0.97 -12.42
C ALA A 338 33.15 -2.07 -11.36
N ILE A 339 32.10 -2.89 -11.39
CA ILE A 339 31.91 -4.04 -10.50
C ILE A 339 32.00 -5.35 -11.31
N PRO A 340 32.23 -6.53 -10.69
CA PRO A 340 32.28 -7.78 -11.44
C PRO A 340 31.02 -7.99 -12.29
N ALA A 341 31.17 -8.30 -13.57
CA ALA A 341 30.06 -8.52 -14.50
C ALA A 341 29.20 -9.75 -14.13
N SER A 342 29.72 -10.62 -13.25
CA SER A 342 29.01 -11.80 -12.73
C SER A 342 27.91 -11.49 -11.72
N VAL A 343 27.83 -10.26 -11.19
CA VAL A 343 26.81 -9.86 -10.19
C VAL A 343 25.39 -10.10 -10.71
N LYS A 344 24.51 -10.48 -9.82
CA LYS A 344 23.10 -10.75 -10.15
C LYS A 344 22.23 -9.52 -10.00
N SER A 345 22.53 -8.67 -9.03
CA SER A 345 21.84 -7.40 -8.78
C SER A 345 22.84 -6.26 -8.71
N LEU A 346 22.48 -5.10 -9.25
CA LEU A 346 23.25 -3.86 -9.08
C LEU A 346 23.04 -3.26 -7.69
N PRO A 347 23.91 -2.34 -7.24
CA PRO A 347 23.60 -1.47 -6.11
C PRO A 347 22.24 -0.80 -6.30
N THR A 348 21.40 -0.81 -5.26
CA THR A 348 20.07 -0.16 -5.34
C THR A 348 20.18 1.35 -5.40
N PRO A 349 19.22 2.04 -6.05
CA PRO A 349 19.14 3.52 -6.03
C PRO A 349 19.12 4.07 -4.61
N ASP A 350 19.81 5.17 -4.38
CA ASP A 350 19.71 5.94 -3.13
C ASP A 350 18.52 6.90 -3.21
N VAL A 351 17.33 6.36 -3.08
CA VAL A 351 16.08 7.10 -3.06
C VAL A 351 15.34 6.81 -1.75
N PRO A 352 14.76 7.84 -1.08
CA PRO A 352 13.97 7.62 0.13
C PRO A 352 12.71 6.83 -0.19
N LEU A 353 12.26 6.03 0.78
CA LEU A 353 10.92 5.44 0.72
C LEU A 353 9.88 6.51 1.07
N PRO A 354 8.72 6.55 0.40
CA PRO A 354 7.67 7.51 0.70
C PRO A 354 7.12 7.32 2.11
N ASN A 355 6.75 8.43 2.74
CA ASN A 355 6.18 8.49 4.09
C ASN A 355 4.71 8.95 3.98
N ALA A 356 3.80 8.01 3.75
CA ALA A 356 2.40 8.31 3.55
C ALA A 356 1.70 8.73 4.85
N GLN A 357 1.06 9.89 4.80
CA GLN A 357 0.29 10.46 5.91
C GLN A 357 -1.19 10.04 5.84
N PRO A 358 -1.90 9.97 6.98
CA PRO A 358 -3.33 9.72 6.99
C PRO A 358 -4.09 10.73 6.12
N GLN A 359 -5.08 10.27 5.37
CA GLN A 359 -5.84 11.09 4.43
C GLN A 359 -7.29 10.63 4.28
N MET A 360 -8.09 11.53 3.75
CA MET A 360 -9.51 11.31 3.53
C MET A 360 -9.76 10.48 2.27
N ALA A 361 -10.76 9.62 2.32
CA ALA A 361 -11.25 8.86 1.19
C ALA A 361 -12.76 8.62 1.29
N THR A 362 -13.37 8.25 0.17
CA THR A 362 -14.77 7.83 0.10
C THR A 362 -14.83 6.33 -0.19
N VAL A 363 -15.67 5.62 0.52
CA VAL A 363 -15.94 4.20 0.26
C VAL A 363 -16.68 4.04 -1.07
N ILE A 364 -16.15 3.22 -1.95
CA ILE A 364 -16.74 2.97 -3.27
C ILE A 364 -17.29 1.53 -3.41
N SER A 365 -16.84 0.61 -2.55
CA SER A 365 -17.37 -0.75 -2.47
C SER A 365 -17.08 -1.37 -1.10
N ASN A 366 -18.06 -2.09 -0.56
CA ASN A 366 -17.94 -2.90 0.66
C ASN A 366 -18.31 -4.38 0.43
N GLU A 367 -18.51 -4.77 -0.83
CA GLU A 367 -18.80 -6.16 -1.23
C GLU A 367 -17.50 -6.98 -1.39
N ASP A 368 -16.79 -7.21 -0.28
CA ASP A 368 -15.53 -7.95 -0.28
C ASP A 368 -15.68 -9.38 -0.83
N PRO A 369 -15.04 -9.74 -1.96
CA PRO A 369 -15.14 -11.08 -2.54
C PRO A 369 -14.58 -12.18 -1.63
N LYS A 370 -13.69 -11.84 -0.70
CA LYS A 370 -13.14 -12.78 0.30
C LYS A 370 -13.94 -12.81 1.62
N LYS A 371 -15.00 -11.99 1.74
CA LYS A 371 -15.86 -11.90 2.94
C LYS A 371 -15.07 -11.64 4.23
N GLN A 372 -14.04 -10.80 4.16
CA GLN A 372 -13.17 -10.42 5.28
C GLN A 372 -13.48 -9.03 5.85
N GLY A 373 -14.60 -8.42 5.45
CA GLY A 373 -15.01 -7.08 5.88
C GLY A 373 -14.10 -5.97 5.38
N ARG A 374 -13.45 -6.16 4.23
CA ARG A 374 -12.62 -5.15 3.58
C ARG A 374 -13.47 -4.24 2.71
N VAL A 375 -12.97 -3.04 2.45
CA VAL A 375 -13.60 -2.06 1.57
C VAL A 375 -12.64 -1.61 0.48
N GLN A 376 -13.17 -1.09 -0.62
CA GLN A 376 -12.42 -0.30 -1.58
C GLN A 376 -12.79 1.16 -1.40
N VAL A 377 -11.78 2.02 -1.46
CA VAL A 377 -11.98 3.47 -1.33
C VAL A 377 -11.35 4.22 -2.49
N LYS A 378 -11.83 5.44 -2.70
CA LYS A 378 -11.25 6.42 -3.60
C LYS A 378 -10.72 7.58 -2.76
N MET A 379 -9.40 7.78 -2.76
CA MET A 379 -8.74 8.94 -2.15
C MET A 379 -8.96 10.17 -3.03
N ASN A 380 -8.91 11.37 -2.44
CA ASN A 380 -9.26 12.61 -3.15
C ASN A 380 -8.41 12.89 -4.39
N TRP A 381 -7.15 12.43 -4.42
CA TRP A 381 -6.24 12.56 -5.55
C TRP A 381 -6.42 11.49 -6.64
N GLN A 382 -7.15 10.42 -6.36
CA GLN A 382 -7.37 9.34 -7.32
C GLN A 382 -8.39 9.76 -8.39
N ILE A 383 -7.95 9.78 -9.65
CA ILE A 383 -8.72 10.18 -10.83
C ILE A 383 -8.76 9.03 -11.84
N ASN A 384 -9.54 9.16 -12.91
CA ASN A 384 -9.52 8.26 -14.08
C ASN A 384 -9.65 6.76 -13.74
N GLY A 385 -10.53 6.42 -12.80
CA GLY A 385 -10.74 5.01 -12.40
C GLY A 385 -9.75 4.47 -11.39
N MET A 386 -8.79 5.25 -10.91
CA MET A 386 -7.91 4.87 -9.81
C MET A 386 -8.71 4.59 -8.54
N LYS A 387 -8.30 3.60 -7.78
CA LYS A 387 -8.92 3.19 -6.52
C LYS A 387 -7.91 2.43 -5.66
N SER A 388 -8.24 2.22 -4.38
CA SER A 388 -7.44 1.33 -3.53
C SER A 388 -7.62 -0.15 -3.92
N SER A 389 -6.73 -1.01 -3.45
CA SER A 389 -7.04 -2.43 -3.31
C SER A 389 -8.15 -2.64 -2.26
N TRP A 390 -8.54 -3.90 -2.01
CA TRP A 390 -9.38 -4.25 -0.86
C TRP A 390 -8.59 -4.06 0.43
N ILE A 391 -8.97 -3.08 1.24
CA ILE A 391 -8.27 -2.68 2.45
C ILE A 391 -9.08 -2.99 3.71
N ARG A 392 -8.39 -3.28 4.81
CA ARG A 392 -8.99 -3.67 6.09
C ARG A 392 -9.56 -2.47 6.80
N VAL A 393 -10.60 -2.70 7.57
CA VAL A 393 -11.20 -1.71 8.47
C VAL A 393 -10.73 -2.00 9.90
N LEU A 394 -10.26 -0.98 10.61
CA LEU A 394 -9.95 -1.05 12.04
C LEU A 394 -11.27 -1.15 12.81
N SER A 395 -11.32 -2.02 13.79
CA SER A 395 -12.45 -2.19 14.71
C SER A 395 -11.96 -2.06 16.15
N PRO A 396 -12.77 -1.55 17.09
CA PRO A 396 -12.41 -1.50 18.51
C PRO A 396 -12.12 -2.88 19.12
N ASP A 397 -12.83 -3.91 18.67
CA ASP A 397 -12.55 -5.31 18.99
C ASP A 397 -12.93 -6.20 17.81
N ALA A 398 -12.08 -7.14 17.46
CA ALA A 398 -12.29 -8.07 16.35
C ALA A 398 -11.53 -9.37 16.57
N GLY A 399 -12.19 -10.50 16.45
CA GLY A 399 -11.50 -11.79 16.59
C GLY A 399 -12.42 -13.00 16.55
N GLY A 400 -11.94 -14.09 17.11
CA GLY A 400 -12.63 -15.33 17.38
C GLY A 400 -12.32 -15.85 18.78
N SER A 401 -13.04 -16.87 19.22
CA SER A 401 -12.79 -17.63 20.44
C SER A 401 -13.27 -19.06 20.27
N ASP A 402 -12.99 -19.90 21.24
CA ASP A 402 -13.46 -21.30 21.22
C ASP A 402 -14.99 -21.42 21.14
N LYS A 403 -15.74 -20.45 21.69
CA LYS A 403 -17.21 -20.43 21.65
C LYS A 403 -17.77 -19.67 20.44
N VAL A 404 -17.04 -18.69 19.93
CA VAL A 404 -17.44 -17.86 18.79
C VAL A 404 -16.29 -17.81 17.80
N SER A 405 -16.32 -18.73 16.83
CA SER A 405 -15.20 -18.95 15.90
C SER A 405 -14.91 -17.76 14.98
N SER A 406 -15.88 -16.88 14.71
CA SER A 406 -15.74 -15.72 13.84
C SER A 406 -16.64 -14.58 14.26
N ASN A 407 -16.31 -13.35 13.83
CA ASN A 407 -17.09 -12.13 14.05
C ASN A 407 -17.33 -11.77 15.53
N ARG A 408 -16.44 -12.19 16.43
CA ARG A 408 -16.45 -11.69 17.80
C ARG A 408 -15.96 -10.24 17.80
N GLY A 409 -16.70 -9.38 18.46
CA GLY A 409 -16.42 -7.94 18.56
C GLY A 409 -17.39 -7.07 17.77
N PHE A 410 -16.91 -5.95 17.24
CA PHE A 410 -17.73 -4.97 16.50
C PHE A 410 -17.61 -5.21 15.00
N VAL A 411 -18.71 -5.58 14.35
CA VAL A 411 -18.79 -5.75 12.89
C VAL A 411 -19.57 -4.58 12.31
N PHE A 412 -18.90 -3.43 12.14
CA PHE A 412 -19.43 -2.23 11.51
C PHE A 412 -18.51 -1.87 10.33
N ILE A 413 -18.89 -2.31 9.14
CA ILE A 413 -18.16 -2.02 7.91
C ILE A 413 -18.76 -0.74 7.30
N PRO A 414 -17.94 0.27 6.96
CA PRO A 414 -18.42 1.49 6.33
C PRO A 414 -19.27 1.23 5.09
N GLU A 415 -20.31 2.00 4.90
CA GLU A 415 -21.19 1.91 3.74
C GLU A 415 -20.61 2.66 2.53
N VAL A 416 -21.08 2.30 1.35
CA VAL A 416 -20.72 3.01 0.11
C VAL A 416 -21.17 4.47 0.21
N GLY A 417 -20.26 5.41 -0.06
CA GLY A 417 -20.49 6.84 0.10
C GLY A 417 -19.97 7.42 1.43
N ASP A 418 -19.65 6.58 2.42
CA ASP A 418 -19.09 7.06 3.68
C ASP A 418 -17.72 7.68 3.49
N GLN A 419 -17.46 8.76 4.23
CA GLN A 419 -16.16 9.38 4.34
C GLN A 419 -15.35 8.66 5.43
N VAL A 420 -14.12 8.27 5.07
CA VAL A 420 -13.25 7.50 5.95
C VAL A 420 -11.84 8.10 6.02
N MET A 421 -11.19 7.92 7.16
CA MET A 421 -9.76 8.20 7.32
C MET A 421 -8.97 6.94 6.95
N VAL A 422 -8.07 7.08 5.98
CA VAL A 422 -7.12 6.05 5.56
C VAL A 422 -5.78 6.31 6.22
N ALA A 423 -5.24 5.34 6.91
CA ALA A 423 -3.87 5.34 7.43
C ALA A 423 -3.04 4.25 6.74
N PHE A 424 -1.73 4.25 6.97
CA PHE A 424 -0.78 3.40 6.26
C PHE A 424 0.12 2.66 7.24
N ARG A 425 0.16 1.33 7.14
CA ARG A 425 1.06 0.51 7.96
C ARG A 425 2.51 0.76 7.55
N TYR A 426 3.37 1.08 8.51
CA TYR A 426 4.78 1.50 8.29
C TYR A 426 4.90 2.77 7.43
N ASN A 427 3.86 3.59 7.36
CA ASN A 427 3.77 4.75 6.46
C ASN A 427 3.99 4.40 4.97
N ASP A 428 3.82 3.13 4.62
CA ASP A 428 3.95 2.62 3.26
C ASP A 428 2.65 2.84 2.49
N PRO A 429 2.62 3.66 1.41
CA PRO A 429 1.43 3.94 0.64
C PRO A 429 0.79 2.68 0.02
N ASN A 430 1.55 1.59 -0.11
CA ASN A 430 1.07 0.31 -0.59
C ASN A 430 0.36 -0.54 0.48
N ARG A 431 0.28 -0.05 1.72
CA ARG A 431 -0.32 -0.77 2.87
C ARG A 431 -1.40 0.04 3.58
N PRO A 432 -2.39 0.57 2.84
CA PRO A 432 -3.49 1.34 3.41
C PRO A 432 -4.44 0.48 4.26
N TYR A 433 -5.08 1.11 5.25
CA TYR A 433 -6.18 0.54 6.02
C TYR A 433 -7.11 1.67 6.49
N ILE A 434 -8.39 1.36 6.74
CA ILE A 434 -9.34 2.33 7.30
C ILE A 434 -9.13 2.43 8.80
N GLN A 435 -8.89 3.63 9.28
CA GLN A 435 -8.76 3.96 10.70
C GLN A 435 -10.11 4.22 11.36
N GLY A 436 -11.08 4.74 10.61
CA GLY A 436 -12.43 5.00 11.05
C GLY A 436 -13.23 5.81 10.04
N SER A 437 -14.54 5.93 10.26
CA SER A 437 -15.44 6.80 9.51
C SER A 437 -15.53 8.18 10.14
N LEU A 438 -15.90 9.18 9.36
CA LEU A 438 -16.03 10.56 9.78
C LEU A 438 -17.40 11.10 9.40
N PHE A 439 -18.05 11.72 10.36
CA PHE A 439 -19.20 12.59 10.05
C PHE A 439 -18.72 13.83 9.30
N ASN A 440 -19.54 14.32 8.39
CA ASN A 440 -19.27 15.51 7.60
C ASN A 440 -20.51 16.41 7.50
N GLY A 441 -20.40 17.56 6.84
CA GLY A 441 -21.48 18.53 6.75
C GLY A 441 -22.76 18.07 6.04
N THR A 442 -22.73 16.93 5.31
CA THR A 442 -23.90 16.39 4.61
C THR A 442 -24.59 15.26 5.36
N ASN A 443 -23.86 14.56 6.24
CA ASN A 443 -24.36 13.47 7.07
C ASN A 443 -24.12 13.74 8.56
N ALA A 444 -24.03 15.02 8.93
CA ALA A 444 -23.71 15.47 10.26
C ALA A 444 -24.63 14.81 11.28
N GLY A 445 -24.04 14.04 12.14
CA GLY A 445 -24.62 13.41 13.27
C GLY A 445 -23.88 13.82 14.53
N GLY A 446 -24.15 13.14 15.55
CA GLY A 446 -23.53 13.34 16.85
C GLY A 446 -24.58 13.46 17.92
N GLY A 447 -24.17 13.66 19.15
CA GLY A 447 -25.02 13.67 20.35
C GLY A 447 -25.92 14.88 20.51
N GLY A 448 -26.14 15.71 19.47
CA GLY A 448 -26.78 17.01 19.56
C GLY A 448 -25.85 18.08 20.16
N ALA A 449 -26.33 19.30 20.33
CA ALA A 449 -25.54 20.43 20.81
C ALA A 449 -24.87 20.16 22.18
N ASP A 450 -25.56 19.44 23.06
CA ASP A 450 -25.07 19.12 24.41
C ASP A 450 -24.40 17.73 24.51
N ASN A 451 -24.26 17.03 23.37
CA ASN A 451 -23.72 15.67 23.34
C ASN A 451 -24.41 14.66 24.26
N ASN A 452 -25.70 14.82 24.49
CA ASN A 452 -26.45 13.96 25.41
C ASN A 452 -26.89 12.63 24.79
N VAL A 453 -26.93 12.52 23.45
CA VAL A 453 -27.39 11.33 22.75
C VAL A 453 -26.21 10.53 22.20
N LYS A 454 -26.14 9.26 22.58
CA LYS A 454 -25.22 8.24 22.01
C LYS A 454 -26.07 7.19 21.32
N SER A 455 -25.65 6.75 20.10
CA SER A 455 -26.43 5.76 19.36
C SER A 455 -25.56 4.81 18.54
N LEU A 456 -26.11 3.61 18.35
CA LEU A 456 -25.70 2.67 17.30
C LEU A 456 -26.89 2.58 16.34
N THR A 457 -26.69 2.98 15.08
CA THR A 457 -27.78 3.01 14.09
C THR A 457 -27.30 2.28 12.83
N THR A 458 -28.08 1.30 12.38
CA THR A 458 -27.80 0.57 11.15
C THR A 458 -28.35 1.30 9.93
N ARG A 459 -27.92 0.91 8.73
CA ARG A 459 -28.41 1.44 7.45
C ARG A 459 -29.94 1.37 7.30
N SER A 460 -30.58 0.35 7.87
CA SER A 460 -32.04 0.18 7.81
C SER A 460 -32.79 0.99 8.87
N GLY A 461 -32.08 1.64 9.81
CA GLY A 461 -32.72 2.42 10.89
C GLY A 461 -32.99 1.65 12.18
N VAL A 462 -32.49 0.40 12.30
CA VAL A 462 -32.47 -0.28 13.61
C VAL A 462 -31.50 0.46 14.50
N ALA A 463 -31.94 0.91 15.67
CA ALA A 463 -31.13 1.76 16.54
C ALA A 463 -31.14 1.33 18.00
N VAL A 464 -30.00 1.53 18.67
CA VAL A 464 -29.88 1.57 20.13
C VAL A 464 -29.44 2.98 20.51
N THR A 465 -30.24 3.67 21.30
CA THR A 465 -29.98 5.06 21.70
C THR A 465 -29.91 5.17 23.22
N LEU A 466 -28.93 5.90 23.72
CA LEU A 466 -28.74 6.26 25.11
C LEU A 466 -28.88 7.78 25.21
N ASP A 467 -29.79 8.27 26.04
CA ASP A 467 -30.05 9.71 26.25
C ASP A 467 -29.70 10.09 27.67
N ASP A 468 -28.55 10.73 27.86
CA ASP A 468 -28.06 11.14 29.19
C ASP A 468 -28.94 12.19 29.83
N SER A 469 -29.61 13.04 29.04
CA SER A 469 -30.51 14.09 29.58
C SER A 469 -31.78 13.55 30.20
N LYS A 470 -32.24 12.40 29.68
CA LYS A 470 -33.43 11.70 30.18
C LYS A 470 -33.11 10.51 31.06
N GLY A 471 -31.83 10.09 31.10
CA GLY A 471 -31.43 8.83 31.73
C GLY A 471 -32.06 7.62 31.06
N SER A 472 -32.40 7.69 29.75
CA SER A 472 -33.19 6.68 29.05
C SER A 472 -32.34 5.88 28.07
N ALA A 473 -32.75 4.63 27.83
CA ALA A 473 -32.22 3.76 26.80
C ALA A 473 -33.35 3.23 25.91
N THR A 474 -33.16 3.32 24.58
CA THR A 474 -34.18 2.93 23.61
C THR A 474 -33.60 1.95 22.60
N ILE A 475 -34.31 0.88 22.29
CA ILE A 475 -34.08 -0.01 21.17
C ILE A 475 -35.29 0.07 20.25
N VAL A 476 -35.10 0.42 19.00
CA VAL A 476 -36.16 0.62 18.01
C VAL A 476 -35.84 -0.01 16.68
N ASP A 477 -36.85 -0.50 16.01
CA ASP A 477 -36.78 -0.93 14.61
C ASP A 477 -37.65 -0.01 13.70
N PRO A 478 -37.44 -0.03 12.39
CA PRO A 478 -38.21 0.78 11.44
C PRO A 478 -39.70 0.45 11.37
N SER A 479 -40.14 -0.71 11.88
CA SER A 479 -41.57 -1.11 11.93
C SER A 479 -42.35 -0.44 13.05
N GLY A 480 -41.64 0.23 13.98
CA GLY A 480 -42.22 0.90 15.14
C GLY A 480 -42.26 0.04 16.39
N SER A 481 -41.64 -1.15 16.38
CA SER A 481 -41.43 -1.93 17.59
C SER A 481 -40.36 -1.26 18.45
N VAL A 482 -40.61 -1.10 19.74
CA VAL A 482 -39.72 -0.34 20.63
C VAL A 482 -39.67 -0.92 22.04
N VAL A 483 -38.47 -0.91 22.61
CA VAL A 483 -38.21 -1.15 24.03
C VAL A 483 -37.55 0.09 24.62
N VAL A 484 -38.11 0.67 25.67
CA VAL A 484 -37.58 1.88 26.32
C VAL A 484 -37.43 1.65 27.83
N LEU A 485 -36.24 1.91 28.34
CA LEU A 485 -35.99 2.21 29.75
C LEU A 485 -36.14 3.73 29.90
N ASN A 486 -37.22 4.22 30.50
CA ASN A 486 -37.62 5.63 30.43
C ASN A 486 -36.81 6.57 31.33
N GLY A 487 -36.00 6.04 32.27
CA GLY A 487 -35.23 6.84 33.24
C GLY A 487 -36.05 7.34 34.44
N ASP A 488 -37.34 7.02 34.48
CA ASP A 488 -38.29 7.38 35.53
C ASP A 488 -38.82 6.17 36.32
N ASN A 489 -38.03 5.12 36.39
CA ASN A 489 -38.36 3.81 36.97
C ASN A 489 -39.42 3.03 36.18
N THR A 490 -39.69 3.39 34.92
CA THR A 490 -40.63 2.66 34.06
C THR A 490 -39.94 2.01 32.86
N ILE A 491 -40.53 0.92 32.37
CA ILE A 491 -40.12 0.24 31.14
C ILE A 491 -41.35 0.15 30.24
N SER A 492 -41.18 0.49 28.97
CA SER A 492 -42.20 0.36 27.94
C SER A 492 -41.75 -0.62 26.86
N ILE A 493 -42.62 -1.58 26.53
CA ILE A 493 -42.42 -2.51 25.40
C ILE A 493 -43.63 -2.39 24.49
N LYS A 494 -43.43 -2.01 23.24
CA LYS A 494 -44.52 -1.81 22.26
C LYS A 494 -44.19 -2.48 20.94
N SER A 495 -45.21 -3.05 20.32
CA SER A 495 -45.15 -3.53 18.93
C SER A 495 -46.44 -3.12 18.24
N THR A 496 -46.40 -2.85 16.95
CA THR A 496 -47.57 -2.49 16.13
C THR A 496 -48.45 -3.68 15.82
N ASP A 497 -47.94 -4.91 15.89
CA ASP A 497 -48.67 -6.14 15.53
C ASP A 497 -48.72 -7.12 16.73
N LYS A 498 -47.61 -7.75 17.09
CA LYS A 498 -47.63 -8.84 18.06
C LYS A 498 -46.39 -8.84 18.96
N ILE A 499 -46.61 -9.13 20.24
CA ILE A 499 -45.57 -9.48 21.21
C ILE A 499 -45.77 -10.94 21.64
N THR A 500 -44.73 -11.77 21.57
CA THR A 500 -44.76 -13.18 21.99
C THR A 500 -43.76 -13.38 23.11
N PHE A 501 -44.21 -13.99 24.20
CA PHE A 501 -43.36 -14.50 25.27
C PHE A 501 -43.45 -16.02 25.24
N GLU A 502 -42.33 -16.70 24.98
CA GLU A 502 -42.26 -18.15 24.92
C GLU A 502 -41.08 -18.63 25.75
N SER A 503 -41.35 -19.45 26.75
CA SER A 503 -40.34 -20.02 27.64
C SER A 503 -40.86 -21.29 28.30
N LYS A 504 -40.00 -22.07 28.94
CA LYS A 504 -40.34 -23.18 29.81
C LYS A 504 -41.19 -22.70 30.99
N GLU A 505 -40.93 -21.48 31.49
CA GLU A 505 -41.65 -20.84 32.59
C GLU A 505 -41.70 -19.32 32.39
N ILE A 506 -42.87 -18.70 32.62
CA ILE A 506 -43.06 -17.25 32.59
C ILE A 506 -43.71 -16.86 33.89
N GLU A 507 -43.05 -16.04 34.72
CA GLU A 507 -43.57 -15.47 35.95
C GLU A 507 -43.84 -13.97 35.75
N ILE A 508 -45.06 -13.52 36.08
CA ILE A 508 -45.45 -12.10 36.08
C ILE A 508 -45.89 -11.75 37.47
N LYS A 509 -45.12 -10.92 38.17
CA LYS A 509 -45.39 -10.51 39.55
C LYS A 509 -45.42 -8.99 39.68
N GLY A 510 -46.48 -8.46 40.19
CA GLY A 510 -46.62 -7.04 40.61
C GLY A 510 -46.88 -6.97 42.09
N ASN A 511 -46.16 -6.14 42.85
CA ASN A 511 -46.34 -5.97 44.29
C ASN A 511 -47.66 -5.29 44.63
N GLU A 512 -48.13 -4.40 43.73
CA GLU A 512 -49.39 -3.66 43.93
C GLU A 512 -50.43 -4.12 42.91
N ARG A 513 -50.13 -4.25 41.67
CA ARG A 513 -51.11 -4.51 40.62
C ARG A 513 -50.48 -5.21 39.39
N VAL A 514 -51.16 -6.19 38.86
CA VAL A 514 -51.01 -6.71 37.51
C VAL A 514 -52.30 -6.45 36.74
N LYS A 515 -52.24 -5.77 35.58
CA LYS A 515 -53.41 -5.54 34.71
C LYS A 515 -53.18 -6.27 33.38
N ILE A 516 -54.11 -7.11 32.96
CA ILE A 516 -54.17 -7.77 31.67
C ILE A 516 -55.45 -7.34 30.98
N GLU A 517 -55.36 -6.75 29.81
CA GLU A 517 -56.48 -6.17 29.08
C GLU A 517 -56.40 -6.52 27.61
N GLY A 518 -57.45 -7.06 27.06
CA GLY A 518 -57.62 -7.32 25.63
C GLY A 518 -58.92 -6.68 25.14
N THR A 519 -58.86 -5.82 24.11
CA THR A 519 -60.05 -5.12 23.59
C THR A 519 -61.08 -6.11 23.05
N THR A 520 -60.64 -7.19 22.42
CA THR A 520 -61.53 -8.18 21.80
C THR A 520 -61.59 -9.47 22.61
N GLU A 521 -60.46 -9.97 23.08
CA GLU A 521 -60.36 -11.25 23.75
C GLU A 521 -59.15 -11.30 24.69
N VAL A 522 -59.32 -11.93 25.84
CA VAL A 522 -58.26 -12.45 26.71
C VAL A 522 -58.44 -13.96 26.81
N TYR A 523 -57.55 -14.76 26.22
CA TYR A 523 -57.63 -16.19 26.22
C TYR A 523 -56.58 -16.80 27.16
N ILE A 524 -57.06 -17.55 28.17
CA ILE A 524 -56.19 -18.23 29.14
C ILE A 524 -56.46 -19.73 29.04
N LYS A 525 -55.43 -20.51 28.71
CA LYS A 525 -55.51 -21.97 28.56
C LYS A 525 -54.34 -22.64 29.27
N GLY A 526 -54.65 -23.67 30.01
CA GLY A 526 -53.63 -24.52 30.65
C GLY A 526 -54.24 -25.87 31.03
N GLU A 527 -53.42 -26.85 31.28
CA GLU A 527 -53.86 -28.13 31.84
C GLU A 527 -54.50 -27.92 33.20
N LYS A 528 -54.00 -26.99 33.99
CA LYS A 528 -54.58 -26.48 35.23
C LYS A 528 -54.57 -24.95 35.21
N THR A 529 -55.73 -24.31 35.44
CA THR A 529 -55.83 -22.88 35.63
C THR A 529 -56.37 -22.64 37.05
N GLN A 530 -55.69 -21.81 37.85
CA GLN A 530 -56.07 -21.47 39.22
C GLN A 530 -56.20 -19.95 39.33
N LEU A 531 -57.33 -19.49 39.85
CA LEU A 531 -57.58 -18.10 40.24
C LEU A 531 -57.79 -18.05 41.75
N GLU A 532 -56.96 -17.32 42.47
CA GLU A 532 -56.96 -17.24 43.90
C GLU A 532 -56.90 -15.76 44.35
N GLY A 533 -57.78 -15.33 45.14
CA GLY A 533 -57.79 -14.00 45.77
C GLY A 533 -57.90 -14.15 47.29
N THR A 534 -57.05 -13.48 48.06
CA THR A 534 -57.07 -13.51 49.53
C THR A 534 -58.25 -12.80 50.11
N THR A 535 -58.79 -11.83 49.39
CA THR A 535 -59.94 -11.00 49.84
C THR A 535 -61.14 -11.21 48.93
N GLU A 536 -60.97 -11.13 47.62
CA GLU A 536 -62.07 -11.19 46.66
C GLU A 536 -61.60 -11.74 45.31
N VAL A 537 -62.42 -12.55 44.63
CA VAL A 537 -62.33 -12.84 43.20
C VAL A 537 -63.62 -12.48 42.53
N GLU A 538 -63.62 -11.42 41.71
CA GLU A 538 -64.81 -10.94 41.00
C GLU A 538 -64.79 -11.35 39.52
N VAL A 539 -65.89 -11.93 39.03
CA VAL A 539 -66.10 -12.23 37.62
C VAL A 539 -67.34 -11.47 37.15
N LYS A 540 -67.14 -10.46 36.30
CA LYS A 540 -68.25 -9.63 35.75
C LYS A 540 -68.32 -9.78 34.23
N SER A 541 -69.57 -9.86 33.73
CA SER A 541 -69.89 -9.73 32.32
C SER A 541 -71.14 -8.92 32.12
N THR A 542 -71.21 -8.07 31.09
CA THR A 542 -72.37 -7.29 30.72
C THR A 542 -73.38 -8.12 29.93
N THR A 543 -72.99 -9.22 29.36
CA THR A 543 -73.87 -10.06 28.52
C THR A 543 -74.05 -11.48 29.07
N LYS A 544 -72.94 -12.23 29.25
CA LYS A 544 -72.98 -13.63 29.66
C LYS A 544 -71.71 -14.02 30.41
N ALA A 545 -71.85 -14.62 31.58
CA ALA A 545 -70.77 -15.43 32.19
C ALA A 545 -71.20 -16.90 32.21
N GLY A 546 -70.32 -17.80 31.87
CA GLY A 546 -70.62 -19.23 31.84
C GLY A 546 -69.48 -20.05 32.42
N VAL A 547 -69.85 -21.07 33.18
CA VAL A 547 -68.90 -22.12 33.63
C VAL A 547 -69.37 -23.45 33.03
N ILE A 548 -68.59 -24.05 32.17
CA ILE A 548 -68.87 -25.31 31.46
C ILE A 548 -67.80 -26.30 31.82
N ALA A 549 -68.15 -27.36 32.51
CA ALA A 549 -67.20 -28.42 32.86
C ALA A 549 -67.95 -29.76 33.05
N PRO A 550 -67.34 -30.93 32.92
CA PRO A 550 -67.91 -32.24 33.22
C PRO A 550 -68.36 -32.32 34.69
N SER A 551 -67.73 -31.60 35.60
CA SER A 551 -68.08 -31.44 36.97
C SER A 551 -67.77 -30.03 37.45
N THR A 552 -68.75 -29.39 38.10
CA THR A 552 -68.61 -28.05 38.72
C THR A 552 -68.92 -28.14 40.17
N LYS A 553 -68.05 -27.68 41.07
CA LYS A 553 -68.29 -27.55 42.49
C LYS A 553 -68.28 -26.07 42.86
N ILE A 554 -69.39 -25.58 43.54
CA ILE A 554 -69.45 -24.26 44.11
C ILE A 554 -69.66 -24.44 45.63
N GLU A 555 -68.76 -23.90 46.43
CA GLU A 555 -68.72 -24.13 47.86
C GLU A 555 -68.42 -22.79 48.56
N GLY A 556 -69.28 -22.38 49.48
CA GLY A 556 -69.08 -21.25 50.38
C GLY A 556 -69.14 -21.75 51.81
N THR A 557 -68.17 -21.39 52.66
CA THR A 557 -68.13 -21.78 54.07
C THR A 557 -69.16 -21.03 54.94
N ALA A 558 -69.55 -19.83 54.51
CA ALA A 558 -70.54 -19.02 55.18
C ALA A 558 -71.84 -18.90 54.39
N GLU A 559 -71.79 -18.54 53.14
CA GLU A 559 -72.94 -18.30 52.29
C GLU A 559 -72.68 -18.55 50.83
N VAL A 560 -73.62 -19.03 50.07
CA VAL A 560 -73.67 -19.03 48.60
C VAL A 560 -75.00 -18.39 48.19
N THR A 561 -74.94 -17.17 47.58
CA THR A 561 -76.11 -16.45 47.11
C THR A 561 -76.24 -16.54 45.61
N ILE A 562 -77.40 -16.97 45.08
CA ILE A 562 -77.69 -17.00 43.64
C ILE A 562 -78.94 -16.12 43.42
N ASN A 563 -78.78 -14.96 42.75
CA ASN A 563 -79.84 -14.04 42.44
C ASN A 563 -80.03 -13.85 40.94
N GLY A 564 -81.30 -13.82 40.47
CA GLY A 564 -81.62 -13.54 39.07
C GLY A 564 -83.14 -13.34 38.92
N ALA A 565 -83.58 -12.59 37.90
CA ALA A 565 -84.99 -12.51 37.54
C ALA A 565 -85.61 -13.87 37.28
N THR A 566 -84.79 -14.81 36.77
CA THR A 566 -85.15 -16.23 36.65
C THR A 566 -83.92 -17.04 37.02
N VAL A 567 -84.03 -18.01 37.89
CA VAL A 567 -83.01 -18.97 38.26
C VAL A 567 -83.51 -20.35 37.85
N ASN A 568 -82.88 -21.00 36.84
CA ASN A 568 -83.21 -22.37 36.44
C ASN A 568 -82.19 -23.32 37.03
N VAL A 569 -82.63 -24.32 37.78
CA VAL A 569 -81.79 -25.44 38.23
C VAL A 569 -82.33 -26.71 37.62
N ASP A 570 -81.65 -27.24 36.63
CA ASP A 570 -82.11 -28.35 35.81
C ASP A 570 -81.15 -29.52 35.90
N GLY A 571 -81.58 -30.69 36.32
CA GLY A 571 -80.82 -31.90 36.41
C GLY A 571 -81.47 -33.00 35.56
N THR A 572 -80.78 -33.45 34.52
CA THR A 572 -81.31 -34.49 33.61
C THR A 572 -81.56 -35.84 34.25
N VAL A 573 -80.96 -36.17 35.37
CA VAL A 573 -81.16 -37.42 36.14
C VAL A 573 -81.69 -37.13 37.54
N MET A 574 -81.11 -36.22 38.28
CA MET A 574 -81.51 -35.91 39.64
C MET A 574 -81.08 -34.52 40.05
N THR A 575 -81.95 -33.80 40.71
CA THR A 575 -81.66 -32.55 41.45
C THR A 575 -81.90 -32.79 42.95
N ASN A 576 -80.85 -32.78 43.78
CA ASN A 576 -80.94 -32.95 45.23
C ASN A 576 -80.74 -31.59 45.89
N VAL A 577 -81.72 -31.15 46.64
CA VAL A 577 -81.63 -29.97 47.49
C VAL A 577 -81.74 -30.42 48.93
N LYS A 578 -80.73 -30.16 49.79
CA LYS A 578 -80.74 -30.51 51.22
C LYS A 578 -80.39 -29.26 52.03
N GLY A 579 -81.12 -29.04 53.10
CA GLY A 579 -80.88 -27.97 54.07
C GLY A 579 -81.52 -28.25 55.40
N GLY A 580 -81.04 -27.67 56.49
CA GLY A 580 -81.69 -27.72 57.79
C GLY A 580 -83.08 -27.01 57.80
N LEU A 581 -83.25 -25.99 56.98
CA LEU A 581 -84.47 -25.35 56.60
C LEU A 581 -84.47 -25.07 55.09
N LEU A 582 -85.55 -25.44 54.41
CA LEU A 582 -85.78 -25.16 53.01
C LEU A 582 -87.01 -24.32 52.84
N ASN A 583 -86.90 -23.03 52.48
CA ASN A 583 -88.04 -22.16 52.19
C ASN A 583 -88.28 -22.12 50.69
N LEU A 584 -89.45 -22.53 50.23
CA LEU A 584 -89.90 -22.42 48.85
C LEU A 584 -91.13 -21.49 48.85
N ASN A 585 -91.03 -20.33 48.21
CA ASN A 585 -92.08 -19.37 48.09
C ASN A 585 -92.96 -19.63 46.88
#